data_78e2d3aba8f9ee7c475d19b365c19545
#
_entry.id   78e2d3aba8f9ee7c475d19b365c19545
#
_cell.length_a   1.000
_cell.length_b   1.000
_cell.length_c   1.000
_cell.angle_alpha   90.00
_cell.angle_beta   90.00
_cell.angle_gamma   90.00
#
_symmetry.space_group_name_H-M   'P 1'
#
loop_
_entity.id
_entity.type
_entity.pdbx_description
1 polymer ?
#
loop_
_entity_poly.entity_id
_entity_poly.type
_entity_poly.pdbx_seq_one_letter_code
_entity_poly.pdbx_strand_id
1 'polypeptide(L)'
;YWSDMNKKLISTIVNLDNFVLKNRMVNATLVAMQQTLPLLAICVYVQLMSHLILSPNALLVTLFNWHLRIPADIQLQEMLSLLEVFVLMILSASFTKHFLSMRKIAQTTLPTLTNFLGTYFLFLGKGQTPTYDTSQYLLVILLSFISCESFYFYQKFVSGDNPQPFAVRFLIWAALILLIDVALHFAIQR
;
A
#
# COMPACT_ATOMS: atom_id res chain seq x y z
N TYR A 1 -43.40 7.35 7.81
CA TYR A 1 -42.25 6.95 8.66
C TYR A 1 -41.12 6.30 7.85
N TRP A 2 -41.42 5.25 7.07
CA TRP A 2 -40.40 4.54 6.23
C TRP A 2 -39.87 5.40 5.08
N SER A 3 -40.69 6.23 4.48
CA SER A 3 -40.31 7.14 3.39
C SER A 3 -39.32 8.24 3.86
N ASP A 4 -39.51 8.76 5.07
CA ASP A 4 -38.67 9.83 5.62
C ASP A 4 -37.32 9.29 6.12
N MET A 5 -37.30 8.05 6.63
CA MET A 5 -36.09 7.36 7.04
C MET A 5 -35.20 7.04 5.81
N ASN A 6 -35.81 6.58 4.72
CA ASN A 6 -35.08 6.33 3.47
C ASN A 6 -34.49 7.62 2.86
N LYS A 7 -35.25 8.73 2.87
CA LYS A 7 -34.73 10.02 2.40
C LYS A 7 -33.56 10.52 3.24
N LYS A 8 -33.64 10.37 4.57
CA LYS A 8 -32.54 10.73 5.47
C LYS A 8 -31.30 9.87 5.27
N LEU A 9 -31.46 8.57 5.07
CA LEU A 9 -30.37 7.65 4.74
C LEU A 9 -29.71 8.02 3.41
N ILE A 10 -30.49 8.25 2.37
CA ILE A 10 -29.99 8.64 1.06
C ILE A 10 -29.25 9.97 1.13
N SER A 11 -29.79 10.97 1.82
CA SER A 11 -29.11 12.26 1.98
C SER A 11 -27.81 12.15 2.76
N THR A 12 -27.74 11.29 3.76
CA THR A 12 -26.51 11.02 4.54
C THR A 12 -25.46 10.33 3.68
N ILE A 13 -25.86 9.36 2.85
CA ILE A 13 -24.95 8.66 1.93
C ILE A 13 -24.41 9.64 0.87
N VAL A 14 -25.27 10.46 0.28
CA VAL A 14 -24.85 11.48 -0.70
C VAL A 14 -23.90 12.52 -0.09
N ASN A 15 -24.16 12.94 1.15
CA ASN A 15 -23.27 13.86 1.86
C ASN A 15 -21.91 13.24 2.20
N LEU A 16 -21.88 11.95 2.58
CA LEU A 16 -20.65 11.18 2.78
C LEU A 16 -19.87 11.02 1.48
N ASP A 17 -20.54 10.69 0.39
CA ASP A 17 -19.93 10.54 -0.93
C ASP A 17 -19.31 11.86 -1.41
N ASN A 18 -20.02 12.96 -1.24
CA ASN A 18 -19.50 14.30 -1.54
C ASN A 18 -18.30 14.69 -0.65
N PHE A 19 -18.32 14.32 0.63
CA PHE A 19 -17.20 14.55 1.54
C PHE A 19 -15.95 13.75 1.12
N VAL A 20 -16.13 12.48 0.78
CA VAL A 20 -15.08 11.57 0.30
C VAL A 20 -14.46 12.09 -0.99
N LEU A 21 -15.30 12.47 -1.98
CA LEU A 21 -14.85 13.00 -3.26
C LEU A 21 -14.12 14.34 -3.11
N LYS A 22 -14.51 15.17 -2.14
CA LYS A 22 -13.89 16.47 -1.88
C LYS A 22 -12.55 16.36 -1.16
N ASN A 23 -12.36 15.33 -0.34
CA ASN A 23 -11.11 15.11 0.39
C ASN A 23 -10.11 14.34 -0.46
N ARG A 24 -9.06 15.01 -0.92
CA ARG A 24 -8.01 14.44 -1.79
C ARG A 24 -7.34 13.21 -1.20
N MET A 25 -7.08 13.23 0.11
CA MET A 25 -6.44 12.09 0.79
C MET A 25 -7.35 10.85 0.77
N VAL A 26 -8.62 11.04 1.14
CA VAL A 26 -9.60 9.94 1.20
C VAL A 26 -9.86 9.39 -0.21
N ASN A 27 -10.01 10.25 -1.20
CA ASN A 27 -10.21 9.83 -2.58
C ASN A 27 -8.99 9.05 -3.13
N ALA A 28 -7.76 9.55 -2.90
CA ALA A 28 -6.55 8.85 -3.29
C ALA A 28 -6.42 7.48 -2.61
N THR A 29 -6.77 7.40 -1.33
CA THR A 29 -6.77 6.14 -0.57
C THR A 29 -7.77 5.15 -1.16
N LEU A 30 -9.00 5.58 -1.43
CA LEU A 30 -10.03 4.71 -2.02
C LEU A 30 -9.62 4.17 -3.37
N VAL A 31 -9.11 5.02 -4.27
CA VAL A 31 -8.67 4.58 -5.58
C VAL A 31 -7.47 3.64 -5.47
N ALA A 32 -6.52 3.93 -4.61
CA ALA A 32 -5.38 3.05 -4.37
C ALA A 32 -5.82 1.68 -3.83
N MET A 33 -6.75 1.66 -2.86
CA MET A 33 -7.33 0.43 -2.34
C MET A 33 -8.11 -0.34 -3.42
N GLN A 34 -8.92 0.32 -4.23
CA GLN A 34 -9.64 -0.33 -5.32
C GLN A 34 -8.71 -1.00 -6.34
N GLN A 35 -7.55 -0.41 -6.62
CA GLN A 35 -6.56 -0.98 -7.53
C GLN A 35 -5.79 -2.15 -6.91
N THR A 36 -5.57 -2.14 -5.61
CA THR A 36 -4.82 -3.21 -4.91
C THR A 36 -5.70 -4.35 -4.43
N LEU A 37 -7.00 -4.12 -4.25
CA LEU A 37 -7.95 -5.09 -3.72
C LEU A 37 -8.01 -6.41 -4.50
N PRO A 38 -7.96 -6.44 -5.85
CA PRO A 38 -7.93 -7.70 -6.61
C PRO A 38 -6.68 -8.53 -6.32
N LEU A 39 -5.52 -7.88 -6.20
CA LEU A 39 -4.25 -8.56 -5.87
C LEU A 39 -4.29 -9.12 -4.45
N LEU A 40 -4.78 -8.34 -3.50
CA LEU A 40 -4.95 -8.77 -2.12
C LEU A 40 -5.92 -9.96 -2.03
N ALA A 41 -7.03 -9.93 -2.76
CA ALA A 41 -7.99 -11.03 -2.80
C ALA A 41 -7.35 -12.32 -3.33
N ILE A 42 -6.51 -12.24 -4.37
CA ILE A 42 -5.76 -13.38 -4.89
C ILE A 42 -4.82 -13.94 -3.82
N CYS A 43 -4.07 -13.08 -3.11
CA CYS A 43 -3.16 -13.49 -2.04
C CYS A 43 -3.90 -14.24 -0.92
N VAL A 44 -5.01 -13.67 -0.43
CA VAL A 44 -5.84 -14.28 0.61
C VAL A 44 -6.44 -15.60 0.12
N TYR A 45 -6.88 -15.67 -1.13
CA TYR A 45 -7.44 -16.88 -1.71
C TYR A 45 -6.39 -18.01 -1.81
N VAL A 46 -5.19 -17.70 -2.28
CA VAL A 46 -4.07 -18.67 -2.35
C VAL A 46 -3.68 -19.14 -0.96
N GLN A 47 -3.63 -18.25 0.03
CA GLN A 47 -3.35 -18.61 1.42
C GLN A 47 -4.43 -19.53 1.99
N LEU A 48 -5.71 -19.23 1.74
CA LEU A 48 -6.83 -20.08 2.18
C LEU A 48 -6.76 -21.47 1.55
N MET A 49 -6.45 -21.56 0.24
CA MET A 49 -6.23 -22.83 -0.46
C MET A 49 -5.03 -23.59 0.11
N SER A 50 -3.94 -22.91 0.41
CA SER A 50 -2.76 -23.49 1.07
C SER A 50 -3.13 -24.12 2.41
N HIS A 51 -3.86 -23.42 3.27
CA HIS A 51 -4.32 -23.97 4.54
C HIS A 51 -5.30 -25.13 4.41
N LEU A 52 -6.13 -25.14 3.36
CA LEU A 52 -7.08 -26.25 3.12
C LEU A 52 -6.43 -27.50 2.56
N ILE A 53 -5.35 -27.39 1.78
CA ILE A 53 -4.77 -28.47 0.99
C ILE A 53 -3.39 -28.89 1.48
N LEU A 54 -2.51 -27.91 1.80
CA LEU A 54 -1.07 -28.12 1.99
C LEU A 54 -0.65 -28.20 3.45
N SER A 55 -1.40 -27.61 4.37
CA SER A 55 -1.06 -27.63 5.80
C SER A 55 -1.12 -29.05 6.36
N PRO A 56 -0.20 -29.43 7.27
CA PRO A 56 -0.24 -30.75 7.93
C PRO A 56 -1.56 -31.07 8.62
N ASN A 57 -2.28 -30.04 9.06
CA ASN A 57 -3.61 -30.13 9.64
C ASN A 57 -4.73 -29.73 8.68
N ALA A 58 -4.43 -29.75 7.36
CA ALA A 58 -5.39 -29.35 6.35
C ALA A 58 -6.63 -30.27 6.36
N LEU A 59 -7.78 -29.70 6.05
CA LEU A 59 -9.06 -30.36 6.07
C LEU A 59 -9.09 -31.58 5.15
N LEU A 60 -8.42 -31.50 4.00
CA LEU A 60 -8.31 -32.62 3.05
C LEU A 60 -7.36 -33.72 3.56
N VAL A 61 -6.28 -33.35 4.27
CA VAL A 61 -5.38 -34.33 4.90
C VAL A 61 -6.09 -35.11 5.99
N THR A 62 -6.90 -34.44 6.82
CA THR A 62 -7.65 -35.08 7.92
C THR A 62 -8.82 -35.91 7.41
N LEU A 63 -9.51 -35.48 6.34
CA LEU A 63 -10.68 -36.20 5.80
C LEU A 63 -10.29 -37.41 4.90
N PHE A 64 -9.23 -37.25 4.11
CA PHE A 64 -8.84 -38.25 3.10
C PHE A 64 -7.54 -38.99 3.43
N ASN A 65 -6.90 -38.70 4.58
CA ASN A 65 -5.61 -39.24 5.02
C ASN A 65 -4.50 -39.06 3.93
N TRP A 66 -4.57 -37.96 3.22
CA TRP A 66 -3.74 -37.66 2.06
C TRP A 66 -2.48 -36.94 2.50
N HIS A 67 -1.44 -37.71 2.79
CA HIS A 67 -0.12 -37.18 3.15
C HIS A 67 0.64 -36.72 1.91
N LEU A 68 0.32 -35.55 1.41
CA LEU A 68 1.19 -34.85 0.48
C LEU A 68 2.45 -34.42 1.27
N ARG A 69 3.54 -35.13 1.08
CA ARG A 69 4.88 -34.71 1.55
C ARG A 69 5.29 -33.48 0.76
N ILE A 70 4.98 -32.28 1.26
CA ILE A 70 5.37 -31.09 0.54
C ILE A 70 6.26 -30.22 1.45
N PRO A 71 7.58 -30.13 1.13
CA PRO A 71 8.39 -28.99 1.56
C PRO A 71 7.88 -27.66 0.94
N ALA A 72 6.85 -27.71 0.12
CA ALA A 72 6.22 -26.59 -0.56
C ALA A 72 5.49 -25.62 0.37
N ASP A 73 5.11 -26.05 1.58
CA ASP A 73 4.36 -25.16 2.50
C ASP A 73 5.25 -23.97 2.94
N ILE A 74 6.51 -24.22 3.28
CA ILE A 74 7.46 -23.17 3.67
C ILE A 74 7.75 -22.24 2.50
N GLN A 75 8.03 -22.79 1.31
CA GLN A 75 8.29 -22.00 0.12
C GLN A 75 7.07 -21.18 -0.31
N LEU A 76 5.86 -21.74 -0.18
CA LEU A 76 4.64 -21.03 -0.50
C LEU A 76 4.37 -19.89 0.48
N GLN A 77 4.64 -20.06 1.77
CA GLN A 77 4.51 -19.02 2.78
C GLN A 77 5.51 -17.87 2.54
N GLU A 78 6.75 -18.20 2.17
CA GLU A 78 7.74 -17.19 1.78
C GLU A 78 7.30 -16.42 0.52
N MET A 79 6.79 -17.10 -0.50
CA MET A 79 6.24 -16.45 -1.70
C MET A 79 5.05 -15.55 -1.37
N LEU A 80 4.15 -15.98 -0.49
CA LEU A 80 3.00 -15.19 -0.07
C LEU A 80 3.41 -13.94 0.72
N SER A 81 4.44 -14.04 1.58
CA SER A 81 4.96 -12.90 2.30
C SER A 81 5.60 -11.85 1.37
N LEU A 82 6.34 -12.30 0.35
CA LEU A 82 6.89 -11.42 -0.69
C LEU A 82 5.76 -10.76 -1.51
N LEU A 83 4.71 -11.52 -1.81
CA LEU A 83 3.56 -11.01 -2.54
C LEU A 83 2.79 -9.96 -1.72
N GLU A 84 2.68 -10.13 -0.40
CA GLU A 84 2.10 -9.13 0.51
C GLU A 84 2.90 -7.82 0.47
N VAL A 85 4.24 -7.89 0.56
CA VAL A 85 5.10 -6.70 0.42
C VAL A 85 4.89 -6.03 -0.94
N PHE A 86 4.77 -6.81 -2.01
CA PHE A 86 4.51 -6.29 -3.34
C PHE A 86 3.15 -5.57 -3.45
N VAL A 87 2.11 -6.10 -2.80
CA VAL A 87 0.80 -5.42 -2.69
C VAL A 87 0.94 -4.08 -1.98
N LEU A 88 1.70 -4.01 -0.88
CA LEU A 88 1.96 -2.76 -0.16
C LEU A 88 2.73 -1.75 -1.03
N MET A 89 3.70 -2.20 -1.84
CA MET A 89 4.44 -1.36 -2.78
C MET A 89 3.51 -0.78 -3.86
N ILE A 90 2.60 -1.60 -4.42
CA ILE A 90 1.62 -1.14 -5.41
C ILE A 90 0.63 -0.15 -4.77
N LEU A 91 0.21 -0.40 -3.54
CA LEU A 91 -0.67 0.51 -2.79
C LEU A 91 -0.03 1.90 -2.64
N SER A 92 1.23 1.94 -2.20
CA SER A 92 2.00 3.18 -2.04
C SER A 92 2.16 3.93 -3.37
N ALA A 93 2.53 3.21 -4.44
CA ALA A 93 2.70 3.79 -5.78
C ALA A 93 1.38 4.34 -6.33
N SER A 94 0.31 3.58 -6.21
CA SER A 94 -1.03 3.95 -6.69
C SER A 94 -1.55 5.18 -5.94
N PHE A 95 -1.43 5.21 -4.61
CA PHE A 95 -1.78 6.34 -3.77
C PHE A 95 -1.01 7.59 -4.19
N THR A 96 0.31 7.50 -4.29
CA THR A 96 1.20 8.61 -4.65
C THR A 96 0.86 9.19 -6.00
N LYS A 97 0.73 8.33 -7.01
CA LYS A 97 0.38 8.75 -8.37
C LYS A 97 -0.96 9.51 -8.40
N HIS A 98 -1.95 8.97 -7.72
CA HIS A 98 -3.30 9.55 -7.73
C HIS A 98 -3.37 10.86 -6.95
N PHE A 99 -2.74 10.91 -5.76
CA PHE A 99 -2.70 12.09 -4.92
C PHE A 99 -1.99 13.27 -5.61
N LEU A 100 -0.83 13.02 -6.23
CA LEU A 100 -0.09 14.05 -6.96
C LEU A 100 -0.80 14.49 -8.24
N SER A 101 -1.48 13.58 -8.93
CA SER A 101 -2.32 13.91 -10.08
C SER A 101 -3.45 14.88 -9.72
N MET A 102 -4.12 14.66 -8.58
CA MET A 102 -5.14 15.58 -8.07
C MET A 102 -4.59 16.96 -7.69
N ARG A 103 -3.29 17.05 -7.39
CA ARG A 103 -2.58 18.33 -7.16
C ARG A 103 -2.08 18.98 -8.44
N LYS A 104 -2.37 18.41 -9.61
CA LYS A 104 -1.92 18.88 -10.94
C LYS A 104 -0.39 18.97 -11.05
N ILE A 105 0.34 18.09 -10.39
CA ILE A 105 1.78 18.00 -10.50
C ILE A 105 2.09 17.19 -11.76
N ALA A 106 2.83 17.79 -12.70
CA ALA A 106 3.12 17.17 -13.99
C ALA A 106 4.03 15.94 -13.88
N GLN A 107 4.96 15.94 -12.90
CA GLN A 107 5.93 14.86 -12.73
C GLN A 107 5.58 14.01 -11.51
N THR A 108 4.77 12.98 -11.74
CA THR A 108 4.36 12.04 -10.69
C THR A 108 5.22 10.77 -10.65
N THR A 109 5.94 10.45 -11.74
CA THR A 109 6.66 9.17 -11.89
C THR A 109 7.76 8.98 -10.86
N LEU A 110 8.58 10.01 -10.66
CA LEU A 110 9.73 9.91 -9.74
C LEU A 110 9.29 9.76 -8.26
N PRO A 111 8.37 10.58 -7.72
CA PRO A 111 7.84 10.36 -6.37
C PRO A 111 7.16 9.00 -6.21
N THR A 112 6.48 8.53 -7.26
CA THR A 112 5.84 7.20 -7.26
C THR A 112 6.88 6.09 -7.13
N LEU A 113 7.97 6.15 -7.90
CA LEU A 113 9.08 5.19 -7.80
C LEU A 113 9.78 5.27 -6.45
N THR A 114 9.99 6.47 -5.90
CA THR A 114 10.62 6.63 -4.59
C THR A 114 9.78 5.98 -3.49
N ASN A 115 8.47 6.22 -3.47
CA ASN A 115 7.58 5.61 -2.48
C ASN A 115 7.42 4.10 -2.68
N PHE A 116 7.43 3.62 -3.92
CA PHE A 116 7.45 2.20 -4.23
C PHE A 116 8.70 1.51 -3.64
N LEU A 117 9.88 2.07 -3.88
CA LEU A 117 11.13 1.55 -3.32
C LEU A 117 11.23 1.74 -1.81
N GLY A 118 10.78 2.88 -1.27
CA GLY A 118 10.75 3.16 0.16
C GLY A 118 9.92 2.12 0.91
N THR A 119 8.75 1.77 0.37
CA THR A 119 7.90 0.70 0.94
C THR A 119 8.61 -0.64 0.92
N TYR A 120 9.35 -0.98 -0.14
CA TYR A 120 10.16 -2.20 -0.19
C TYR A 120 11.20 -2.22 0.94
N PHE A 121 11.97 -1.15 1.11
CA PHE A 121 12.99 -1.07 2.17
C PHE A 121 12.37 -1.11 3.57
N LEU A 122 11.19 -0.53 3.76
CA LEU A 122 10.49 -0.53 5.04
C LEU A 122 10.11 -1.95 5.50
N PHE A 123 9.70 -2.81 4.56
CA PHE A 123 9.24 -4.17 4.86
C PHE A 123 10.24 -5.26 4.47
N LEU A 124 11.47 -4.89 4.08
CA LEU A 124 12.53 -5.84 3.77
C LEU A 124 12.88 -6.67 5.01
N GLY A 125 12.92 -7.99 4.87
CA GLY A 125 13.24 -8.89 5.98
C GLY A 125 12.09 -9.14 6.96
N LYS A 126 10.88 -8.71 6.62
CA LYS A 126 9.69 -9.10 7.35
C LYS A 126 9.50 -10.61 7.29
N GLY A 127 9.11 -11.19 8.43
CA GLY A 127 9.08 -12.64 8.67
C GLY A 127 8.44 -13.48 7.56
N GLN A 128 8.69 -14.77 7.60
CA GLN A 128 8.34 -15.74 6.58
C GLN A 128 6.83 -15.97 6.37
N THR A 129 5.97 -15.43 7.24
CA THR A 129 4.52 -15.62 7.16
C THR A 129 3.80 -14.31 6.85
N PRO A 130 2.89 -14.30 5.87
CA PRO A 130 2.07 -13.13 5.61
C PRO A 130 1.13 -12.86 6.79
N THR A 131 1.07 -11.63 7.24
CA THR A 131 0.26 -11.24 8.42
C THR A 131 -1.01 -10.51 8.05
N TYR A 132 -1.08 -9.90 6.86
CA TYR A 132 -2.19 -9.06 6.38
C TYR A 132 -2.68 -8.06 7.44
N ASP A 133 -1.72 -7.48 8.18
CA ASP A 133 -2.03 -6.58 9.27
C ASP A 133 -2.49 -5.21 8.74
N THR A 134 -3.68 -4.81 9.15
CA THR A 134 -4.29 -3.54 8.75
C THR A 134 -3.42 -2.33 9.11
N SER A 135 -2.65 -2.43 10.21
CA SER A 135 -1.75 -1.35 10.66
C SER A 135 -0.69 -1.02 9.62
N GLN A 136 -0.22 -2.02 8.87
CA GLN A 136 0.81 -1.84 7.83
C GLN A 136 0.27 -1.11 6.61
N TYR A 137 -0.96 -1.42 6.20
CA TYR A 137 -1.63 -0.71 5.11
C TYR A 137 -1.85 0.76 5.46
N LEU A 138 -2.28 1.04 6.70
CA LEU A 138 -2.44 2.40 7.20
C LEU A 138 -1.10 3.13 7.28
N LEU A 139 -0.05 2.47 7.76
CA LEU A 139 1.30 3.03 7.83
C LEU A 139 1.81 3.42 6.44
N VAL A 140 1.66 2.54 5.45
CA VAL A 140 2.08 2.80 4.06
C VAL A 140 1.35 4.01 3.48
N ILE A 141 0.04 4.10 3.67
CA ILE A 141 -0.77 5.24 3.20
C ILE A 141 -0.30 6.53 3.87
N LEU A 142 -0.07 6.51 5.19
CA LEU A 142 0.37 7.68 5.95
C LEU A 142 1.76 8.14 5.53
N LEU A 143 2.72 7.23 5.38
CA LEU A 143 4.07 7.55 4.91
C LEU A 143 4.05 8.07 3.48
N SER A 144 3.27 7.45 2.60
CA SER A 144 3.09 7.93 1.22
C SER A 144 2.48 9.34 1.18
N PHE A 145 1.54 9.64 2.07
CA PHE A 145 0.95 10.96 2.20
C PHE A 145 1.99 12.00 2.65
N ILE A 146 2.76 11.71 3.71
CA ILE A 146 3.82 12.60 4.22
C ILE A 146 4.87 12.85 3.12
N SER A 147 5.28 11.80 2.42
CA SER A 147 6.22 11.88 1.30
C SER A 147 5.69 12.79 0.18
N CYS A 148 4.42 12.64 -0.21
CA CYS A 148 3.78 13.47 -1.23
C CYS A 148 3.70 14.95 -0.82
N GLU A 149 3.32 15.24 0.43
CA GLU A 149 3.30 16.60 0.96
C GLU A 149 4.71 17.19 1.00
N SER A 150 5.69 16.43 1.48
CA SER A 150 7.11 16.81 1.46
C SER A 150 7.59 17.15 0.05
N PHE A 151 7.22 16.32 -0.95
CA PHE A 151 7.56 16.59 -2.34
C PHE A 151 6.92 17.87 -2.88
N TYR A 152 5.66 18.12 -2.55
CA TYR A 152 4.96 19.33 -2.94
C TYR A 152 5.63 20.58 -2.36
N PHE A 153 5.96 20.58 -1.06
CA PHE A 153 6.69 21.67 -0.43
C PHE A 153 8.08 21.84 -1.02
N TYR A 154 8.82 20.76 -1.21
CA TYR A 154 10.14 20.78 -1.82
C TYR A 154 10.13 21.41 -3.21
N GLN A 155 9.17 20.98 -4.06
CA GLN A 155 9.01 21.54 -5.40
C GLN A 155 8.71 23.05 -5.35
N LYS A 156 7.88 23.50 -4.42
CA LYS A 156 7.53 24.91 -4.26
C LYS A 156 8.73 25.76 -3.79
N PHE A 157 9.53 25.23 -2.88
CA PHE A 157 10.73 25.93 -2.38
C PHE A 157 11.84 25.99 -3.42
N VAL A 158 12.03 24.93 -4.17
CA VAL A 158 13.15 24.78 -5.12
C VAL A 158 12.80 25.30 -6.51
N SER A 159 11.54 25.59 -6.80
CA SER A 159 11.09 26.19 -8.06
C SER A 159 11.48 27.67 -8.21
N GLY A 160 12.10 28.29 -7.20
CA GLY A 160 12.73 29.60 -7.31
C GLY A 160 13.98 29.55 -8.19
N ASP A 161 14.45 30.71 -8.67
CA ASP A 161 15.47 31.06 -9.69
C ASP A 161 16.81 30.28 -9.76
N ASN A 162 16.88 29.04 -9.32
CA ASN A 162 18.11 28.26 -9.33
C ASN A 162 18.30 27.47 -10.64
N PRO A 163 19.44 27.57 -11.32
CA PRO A 163 19.72 26.96 -12.61
C PRO A 163 20.00 25.45 -12.57
N GLN A 164 19.84 24.79 -11.41
CA GLN A 164 20.12 23.35 -11.31
C GLN A 164 19.05 22.52 -12.04
N PRO A 165 19.44 21.47 -12.78
CA PRO A 165 18.49 20.63 -13.49
C PRO A 165 17.56 19.91 -12.48
N PHE A 166 16.29 19.83 -12.82
CA PHE A 166 15.23 19.23 -12.00
C PHE A 166 15.62 17.84 -11.46
N ALA A 167 16.31 17.04 -12.23
CA ALA A 167 16.75 15.69 -11.85
C ALA A 167 17.66 15.69 -10.62
N VAL A 168 18.61 16.62 -10.52
CA VAL A 168 19.54 16.68 -9.38
C VAL A 168 18.83 17.08 -8.10
N ARG A 169 17.89 18.02 -8.19
CA ARG A 169 17.10 18.47 -7.06
C ARG A 169 16.21 17.36 -6.53
N PHE A 170 15.62 16.60 -7.45
CA PHE A 170 14.78 15.46 -7.10
C PHE A 170 15.58 14.34 -6.43
N LEU A 171 16.79 14.03 -6.86
CA LEU A 171 17.66 13.00 -6.27
C LEU A 171 17.93 13.27 -4.78
N ILE A 172 18.14 14.52 -4.39
CA ILE A 172 18.35 14.89 -2.98
C ILE A 172 17.11 14.56 -2.15
N TRP A 173 15.93 14.95 -2.62
CA TRP A 173 14.68 14.65 -1.93
C TRP A 173 14.42 13.13 -1.86
N ALA A 174 14.61 12.41 -2.96
CA ALA A 174 14.43 10.96 -3.01
C ALA A 174 15.38 10.23 -2.06
N ALA A 175 16.66 10.64 -2.01
CA ALA A 175 17.64 10.08 -1.09
C ALA A 175 17.26 10.31 0.37
N LEU A 176 16.74 11.49 0.71
CA LEU A 176 16.27 11.78 2.07
C LEU A 176 15.07 10.91 2.47
N ILE A 177 14.08 10.75 1.58
CA ILE A 177 12.92 9.90 1.85
C ILE A 177 13.35 8.44 2.04
N LEU A 178 14.16 7.89 1.15
CA LEU A 178 14.66 6.52 1.27
C LEU A 178 15.48 6.30 2.54
N LEU A 179 16.26 7.29 2.96
CA LEU A 179 17.03 7.22 4.20
C LEU A 179 16.10 7.21 5.43
N ILE A 180 15.01 7.99 5.41
CA ILE A 180 13.99 7.96 6.45
C ILE A 180 13.30 6.60 6.51
N ASP A 181 12.94 6.01 5.37
CA ASP A 181 12.29 4.69 5.31
C ASP A 181 13.20 3.59 5.85
N VAL A 182 14.49 3.62 5.53
CA VAL A 182 15.50 2.71 6.10
C VAL A 182 15.66 2.92 7.60
N ALA A 183 15.69 4.15 8.08
CA ALA A 183 15.78 4.45 9.51
C ALA A 183 14.54 3.95 10.28
N LEU A 184 13.34 4.13 9.70
CA LEU A 184 12.09 3.60 10.24
C LEU A 184 12.08 2.07 10.27
N HIS A 185 12.61 1.41 9.24
CA HIS A 185 12.76 -0.04 9.23
C HIS A 185 13.51 -0.54 10.46
N PHE A 186 14.69 0.04 10.76
CA PHE A 186 15.47 -0.32 11.96
C PHE A 186 14.77 0.03 13.27
N ALA A 187 13.93 1.06 13.29
CA ALA A 187 13.16 1.44 14.47
C ALA A 187 12.00 0.48 14.75
N ILE A 188 11.36 -0.06 13.71
CA ILE A 188 10.21 -0.98 13.82
C ILE A 188 10.68 -2.41 14.15
N GLN A 189 11.90 -2.80 13.76
CA GLN A 189 12.45 -4.13 14.07
C GLN A 189 12.99 -4.26 15.49
N ARG A 190 13.10 -3.18 16.25
CA ARG A 190 13.45 -3.21 17.68
C ARG A 190 12.23 -3.41 18.57
#